data_714e32b324301250188f1d67b277c082
#
_entry.id   714e32b324301250188f1d67b277c082
#
_cell.length_a   1.000
_cell.length_b   1.000
_cell.length_c   1.000
_cell.angle_alpha   90.00
_cell.angle_beta   90.00
_cell.angle_gamma   90.00
#
_symmetry.space_group_name_H-M   'P 1'
#
loop_
_entity.id
_entity.type
_entity.pdbx_description
1 polymer ?
#
loop_
_entity_poly.entity_id
_entity_poly.type
_entity_poly.pdbx_seq_one_letter_code
_entity_poly.pdbx_strand_id
1 'polypeptide(L)'
;MNLKVRLALMNFLEFAVWGAYLTSMGNYLGKAGMGAEISWFYTIQGIVSIFMPTLMGIVADKYVQPQRLLGYCHLLAGLSMIALFLMGEASATPNETVFMTIYTFSVAFYMPTLALSNTSAFTILKNHGLDTVKDFPPIRVFGTVGFILTMWIVNCAT
;
A
#
# COMPACT_ATOMS: atom_id res chain seq x y z
N MET A 1 14.56 -2.00 -20.75
CA MET A 1 13.51 -2.85 -20.10
C MET A 1 12.18 -2.55 -20.79
N ASN A 2 11.48 -3.57 -21.28
CA ASN A 2 10.22 -3.41 -22.00
C ASN A 2 9.17 -2.72 -21.08
N LEU A 3 8.31 -1.87 -21.68
CA LEU A 3 7.27 -1.11 -20.95
C LEU A 3 6.39 -2.03 -20.09
N LYS A 4 5.92 -3.14 -20.63
CA LYS A 4 5.08 -4.11 -19.91
C LYS A 4 5.78 -4.70 -18.70
N VAL A 5 7.08 -4.97 -18.80
CA VAL A 5 7.89 -5.47 -17.67
C VAL A 5 8.02 -4.41 -16.58
N ARG A 6 8.16 -3.13 -16.94
CA ARG A 6 8.21 -2.02 -15.95
C ARG A 6 6.89 -1.88 -15.20
N LEU A 7 5.76 -1.97 -15.91
CA LEU A 7 4.43 -1.91 -15.30
C LEU A 7 4.13 -3.16 -14.45
N ALA A 8 4.57 -4.34 -14.89
CA ALA A 8 4.46 -5.57 -14.11
C ALA A 8 5.27 -5.49 -12.81
N LEU A 9 6.51 -4.96 -12.87
CA LEU A 9 7.33 -4.74 -11.68
C LEU A 9 6.70 -3.71 -10.73
N MET A 10 6.15 -2.63 -11.26
CA MET A 10 5.41 -1.64 -10.46
C MET A 10 4.25 -2.29 -9.71
N ASN A 11 3.41 -3.07 -10.41
CA ASN A 11 2.31 -3.78 -9.77
C ASN A 11 2.79 -4.82 -8.76
N PHE A 12 3.86 -5.56 -9.09
CA PHE A 12 4.47 -6.52 -8.17
C PHE A 12 4.87 -5.84 -6.86
N LEU A 13 5.63 -4.76 -6.93
CA LEU A 13 6.12 -4.04 -5.75
C LEU A 13 4.98 -3.40 -4.95
N GLU A 14 3.99 -2.82 -5.63
CA GLU A 14 2.80 -2.23 -5.01
C GLU A 14 2.09 -3.23 -4.09
N PHE A 15 1.79 -4.41 -4.61
CA PHE A 15 1.08 -5.43 -3.86
C PHE A 15 1.99 -6.24 -2.93
N ALA A 16 3.28 -6.29 -3.20
CA ALA A 16 4.28 -6.88 -2.31
C ALA A 16 4.34 -6.13 -0.97
N VAL A 17 4.34 -4.80 -1.00
CA VAL A 17 4.29 -3.98 0.22
C VAL A 17 3.02 -4.29 1.02
N TRP A 18 1.87 -4.38 0.36
CA TRP A 18 0.60 -4.70 1.03
C TRP A 18 0.63 -6.10 1.65
N GLY A 19 1.11 -7.10 0.92
CA GLY A 19 1.26 -8.47 1.42
C GLY A 19 2.22 -8.57 2.60
N ALA A 20 3.26 -7.75 2.60
CA ALA A 20 4.25 -7.75 3.68
C ALA A 20 3.68 -7.30 5.03
N TYR A 21 2.87 -6.23 5.06
CA TYR A 21 2.40 -5.71 6.35
C TYR A 21 0.99 -6.19 6.74
N LEU A 22 0.13 -6.55 5.80
CA LEU A 22 -1.27 -6.85 6.08
C LEU A 22 -1.45 -7.97 7.12
N THR A 23 -0.72 -9.05 6.98
CA THR A 23 -0.80 -10.22 7.89
C THR A 23 0.15 -10.11 9.07
N SER A 24 1.32 -9.53 8.89
CA SER A 24 2.34 -9.39 9.94
C SER A 24 1.96 -8.36 11.00
N MET A 25 1.15 -7.36 10.65
CA MET A 25 0.71 -6.34 11.60
C MET A 25 -0.07 -6.94 12.78
N GLY A 26 -0.98 -7.89 12.53
CA GLY A 26 -1.70 -8.57 13.60
C GLY A 26 -0.78 -9.32 14.56
N ASN A 27 0.24 -10.02 14.04
CA ASN A 27 1.24 -10.70 14.84
C ASN A 27 2.09 -9.72 15.66
N TYR A 28 2.52 -8.62 15.04
CA TYR A 28 3.27 -7.56 15.72
C TYR A 28 2.48 -6.96 16.87
N LEU A 29 1.22 -6.57 16.64
CA LEU A 29 0.35 -5.99 17.66
C LEU A 29 0.11 -6.94 18.83
N GLY A 30 -0.09 -8.23 18.55
CA GLY A 30 -0.20 -9.26 19.59
C GLY A 30 1.05 -9.33 20.47
N LYS A 31 2.23 -9.30 19.86
CA LYS A 31 3.53 -9.34 20.57
C LYS A 31 3.83 -8.04 21.35
N ALA A 32 3.38 -6.89 20.83
CA ALA A 32 3.54 -5.57 21.44
C ALA A 32 2.55 -5.27 22.57
N GLY A 33 1.69 -6.24 22.94
CA GLY A 33 0.69 -6.06 23.99
C GLY A 33 -0.57 -5.30 23.54
N MET A 34 -0.69 -4.96 22.26
CA MET A 34 -1.83 -4.25 21.64
C MET A 34 -2.85 -5.22 21.00
N GLY A 35 -2.99 -6.42 21.54
CA GLY A 35 -3.87 -7.46 20.97
C GLY A 35 -5.34 -7.06 20.92
N ALA A 36 -5.81 -6.25 21.87
CA ALA A 36 -7.17 -5.72 21.90
C ALA A 36 -7.46 -4.77 20.72
N GLU A 37 -6.44 -4.09 20.22
CA GLU A 37 -6.55 -3.09 19.17
C GLU A 37 -6.50 -3.65 17.74
N ILE A 38 -6.23 -4.94 17.57
CA ILE A 38 -6.12 -5.60 16.26
C ILE A 38 -7.37 -5.35 15.41
N SER A 39 -8.56 -5.45 16.01
CA SER A 39 -9.82 -5.19 15.31
C SER A 39 -9.92 -3.76 14.80
N TRP A 40 -9.44 -2.79 15.58
CA TRP A 40 -9.43 -1.39 15.20
C TRP A 40 -8.46 -1.11 14.04
N PHE A 41 -7.31 -1.73 14.03
CA PHE A 41 -6.36 -1.62 12.92
C PHE A 41 -6.99 -1.99 11.58
N TYR A 42 -7.65 -3.15 11.51
CA TYR A 42 -8.30 -3.60 10.29
C TYR A 42 -9.56 -2.78 9.96
N THR A 43 -10.30 -2.34 10.97
CA THR A 43 -11.47 -1.47 10.78
C THR A 43 -11.07 -0.11 10.18
N ILE A 44 -10.05 0.53 10.71
CA ILE A 44 -9.51 1.81 10.20
C ILE A 44 -9.06 1.64 8.75
N GLN A 45 -8.32 0.57 8.44
CA GLN A 45 -7.92 0.27 7.08
C GLN A 45 -9.12 0.12 6.14
N GLY A 46 -10.18 -0.57 6.56
CA GLY A 46 -11.41 -0.71 5.80
C GLY A 46 -12.09 0.63 5.53
N ILE A 47 -12.29 1.46 6.57
CA ILE A 47 -12.90 2.78 6.45
C ILE A 47 -12.09 3.68 5.50
N VAL A 48 -10.79 3.76 5.72
CA VAL A 48 -9.88 4.56 4.89
C VAL A 48 -9.88 4.13 3.43
N SER A 49 -9.98 2.82 3.18
CA SER A 49 -10.04 2.25 1.82
C SER A 49 -11.30 2.65 1.04
N ILE A 50 -12.36 3.05 1.71
CA ILE A 50 -13.59 3.52 1.07
C ILE A 50 -13.44 4.99 0.61
N PHE A 51 -12.91 5.84 1.47
CA PHE A 51 -12.92 7.29 1.24
C PHE A 51 -11.67 7.81 0.52
N MET A 52 -10.50 7.36 0.93
CA MET A 52 -9.23 7.95 0.46
C MET A 52 -8.93 7.73 -1.02
N PRO A 53 -9.23 6.57 -1.65
CA PRO A 53 -9.04 6.42 -3.09
C PRO A 53 -9.88 7.41 -3.90
N THR A 54 -11.11 7.69 -3.48
CA THR A 54 -11.99 8.67 -4.13
C THR A 54 -11.42 10.09 -4.01
N LEU A 55 -10.99 10.48 -2.81
CA LEU A 55 -10.39 11.79 -2.59
C LEU A 55 -9.11 11.99 -3.42
N MET A 56 -8.22 11.00 -3.41
CA MET A 56 -6.98 11.05 -4.19
C MET A 56 -7.23 10.94 -5.69
N GLY A 57 -8.31 10.27 -6.11
CA GLY A 57 -8.77 10.28 -7.50
C GLY A 57 -9.14 11.68 -7.96
N ILE A 58 -9.91 12.43 -7.16
CA ILE A 58 -10.26 13.83 -7.46
C ILE A 58 -9.00 14.72 -7.55
N VAL A 59 -8.03 14.49 -6.66
CA VAL A 59 -6.75 15.22 -6.69
C VAL A 59 -5.96 14.89 -7.96
N ALA A 60 -5.93 13.61 -8.34
CA ALA A 60 -5.26 13.15 -9.56
C ALA A 60 -5.90 13.73 -10.83
N ASP A 61 -7.22 13.85 -10.86
CA ASP A 61 -7.95 14.34 -12.03
C ASP A 61 -7.81 15.85 -12.21
N LYS A 62 -7.71 16.62 -11.10
CA LYS A 62 -7.78 18.08 -11.15
C LYS A 62 -6.45 18.80 -10.96
N TYR A 63 -5.54 18.24 -10.17
CA TYR A 63 -4.39 19.01 -9.67
C TYR A 63 -3.02 18.39 -9.96
N VAL A 64 -2.89 17.06 -9.87
CA VAL A 64 -1.59 16.39 -9.92
C VAL A 64 -1.66 15.15 -10.79
N GLN A 65 -0.70 14.97 -11.68
CA GLN A 65 -0.62 13.75 -12.50
C GLN A 65 -0.62 12.48 -11.62
N PRO A 66 -1.39 11.42 -11.98
CA PRO A 66 -1.50 10.20 -11.17
C PRO A 66 -0.16 9.59 -10.75
N GLN A 67 0.84 9.60 -11.65
CA GLN A 67 2.17 9.05 -11.37
C GLN A 67 2.93 9.84 -10.29
N ARG A 68 2.78 11.17 -10.28
CA ARG A 68 3.42 12.03 -9.25
C ARG A 68 2.71 11.88 -7.91
N LEU A 69 1.37 11.84 -7.94
CA LEU A 69 0.57 11.64 -6.74
C LEU A 69 0.86 10.27 -6.12
N LEU A 70 0.99 9.22 -6.95
CA LEU A 70 1.41 7.89 -6.51
C LEU A 70 2.74 7.94 -5.73
N GLY A 71 3.74 8.67 -6.26
CA GLY A 71 5.03 8.86 -5.60
C GLY A 71 4.92 9.59 -4.26
N TYR A 72 4.14 10.66 -4.18
CA TYR A 72 3.93 11.40 -2.93
C TYR A 72 3.21 10.55 -1.87
N CYS A 73 2.19 9.81 -2.27
CA CYS A 73 1.47 8.91 -1.38
C CYS A 73 2.40 7.82 -0.80
N HIS A 74 3.25 7.21 -1.63
CA HIS A 74 4.24 6.23 -1.15
C HIS A 74 5.27 6.84 -0.20
N LEU A 75 5.74 8.05 -0.48
CA LEU A 75 6.67 8.76 0.41
C LEU A 75 6.06 8.99 1.79
N LEU A 76 4.84 9.54 1.84
CA LEU A 76 4.16 9.82 3.10
C LEU A 76 3.84 8.55 3.88
N ALA A 77 3.32 7.52 3.18
CA ALA A 77 3.04 6.23 3.80
C ALA A 77 4.31 5.55 4.31
N GLY A 78 5.39 5.56 3.52
CA GLY A 78 6.67 4.96 3.89
C GLY A 78 7.34 5.65 5.08
N LEU A 79 7.36 6.99 5.10
CA LEU A 79 7.89 7.75 6.25
C LEU A 79 7.12 7.46 7.52
N SER A 80 5.79 7.31 7.43
CA SER A 80 4.96 6.94 8.59
C SER A 80 5.28 5.53 9.09
N MET A 81 5.51 4.56 8.17
CA MET A 81 5.92 3.21 8.58
C MET A 81 7.31 3.18 9.22
N ILE A 82 8.25 3.99 8.74
CA ILE A 82 9.56 4.16 9.38
C ILE A 82 9.39 4.74 10.80
N ALA A 83 8.52 5.72 10.97
CA ALA A 83 8.24 6.27 12.31
C ALA A 83 7.64 5.23 13.26
N LEU A 84 6.72 4.37 12.77
CA LEU A 84 6.18 3.25 13.57
C LEU A 84 7.26 2.25 13.96
N PHE A 85 8.15 1.91 13.03
CA PHE A 85 9.27 1.02 13.30
C PHE A 85 10.19 1.59 14.40
N LEU A 86 10.57 2.86 14.30
CA LEU A 86 11.41 3.52 15.30
C LEU A 86 10.73 3.61 16.67
N MET A 87 9.42 3.78 16.72
CA MET A 87 8.66 3.73 17.98
C MET A 87 8.68 2.33 18.61
N GLY A 88 8.53 1.28 17.80
CA GLY A 88 8.59 -0.11 18.26
C GLY A 88 9.97 -0.48 18.79
N GLU A 89 11.04 0.00 18.15
CA GLU A 89 12.41 -0.21 18.63
C GLU A 89 12.72 0.58 19.92
N ALA A 90 12.13 1.78 20.06
CA ALA A 90 12.36 2.63 21.24
C ALA A 90 11.63 2.15 22.49
N SER A 91 10.56 1.38 22.37
CA SER A 91 9.76 0.89 23.49
C SER A 91 9.10 -0.45 23.18
N ALA A 92 9.21 -1.39 24.10
CA ALA A 92 8.54 -2.69 24.00
C ALA A 92 6.99 -2.55 24.09
N THR A 93 6.51 -1.45 24.69
CA THR A 93 5.08 -1.09 24.80
C THR A 93 4.90 0.35 24.33
N PRO A 94 4.79 0.58 23.01
CA PRO A 94 4.60 1.91 22.47
C PRO A 94 3.22 2.47 22.86
N ASN A 95 3.12 3.80 22.91
CA ASN A 95 1.83 4.45 23.19
C ASN A 95 0.81 4.12 22.09
N GLU A 96 -0.24 3.38 22.45
CA GLU A 96 -1.29 2.90 21.53
C GLU A 96 -1.89 4.03 20.68
N THR A 97 -2.29 5.13 21.30
CA THR A 97 -2.95 6.23 20.60
C THR A 97 -2.05 6.86 19.54
N VAL A 98 -0.79 7.08 19.88
CA VAL A 98 0.19 7.65 18.94
C VAL A 98 0.47 6.64 17.81
N PHE A 99 0.65 5.38 18.14
CA PHE A 99 0.87 4.31 17.16
C PHE A 99 -0.30 4.21 16.17
N MET A 100 -1.53 4.15 16.69
CA MET A 100 -2.76 4.10 15.88
C MET A 100 -2.91 5.32 14.98
N THR A 101 -2.57 6.52 15.48
CA THR A 101 -2.65 7.76 14.70
C THR A 101 -1.67 7.73 13.52
N ILE A 102 -0.41 7.36 13.75
CA ILE A 102 0.60 7.27 12.69
C ILE A 102 0.24 6.18 11.68
N TYR A 103 -0.26 5.03 12.16
CA TYR A 103 -0.73 3.96 11.30
C TYR A 103 -1.89 4.41 10.41
N THR A 104 -2.90 5.08 10.97
CA THR A 104 -4.03 5.62 10.23
C THR A 104 -3.57 6.57 9.12
N PHE A 105 -2.62 7.45 9.44
CA PHE A 105 -2.02 8.35 8.45
C PHE A 105 -1.30 7.58 7.33
N SER A 106 -0.50 6.58 7.69
CA SER A 106 0.18 5.73 6.71
C SER A 106 -0.81 5.06 5.77
N VAL A 107 -1.85 4.42 6.30
CA VAL A 107 -2.86 3.70 5.53
C VAL A 107 -3.69 4.66 4.67
N ALA A 108 -3.97 5.88 5.17
CA ALA A 108 -4.70 6.91 4.43
C ALA A 108 -3.99 7.30 3.12
N PHE A 109 -2.68 7.31 3.11
CA PHE A 109 -1.90 7.58 1.90
C PHE A 109 -1.57 6.31 1.10
N TYR A 110 -1.47 5.15 1.76
CA TYR A 110 -1.16 3.92 1.05
C TYR A 110 -2.37 3.35 0.28
N MET A 111 -3.56 3.32 0.86
CA MET A 111 -4.73 2.69 0.19
C MET A 111 -5.07 3.29 -1.18
N PRO A 112 -4.98 4.62 -1.40
CA PRO A 112 -5.17 5.20 -2.73
C PRO A 112 -4.15 4.74 -3.76
N THR A 113 -2.93 4.35 -3.35
CA THR A 113 -1.87 3.95 -4.28
C THR A 113 -2.25 2.72 -5.10
N LEU A 114 -3.04 1.82 -4.54
CA LEU A 114 -3.57 0.64 -5.24
C LEU A 114 -4.43 1.04 -6.47
N ALA A 115 -5.25 2.07 -6.34
CA ALA A 115 -6.04 2.61 -7.43
C ALA A 115 -5.19 3.45 -8.39
N LEU A 116 -4.31 4.31 -7.85
CA LEU A 116 -3.44 5.18 -8.63
C LEU A 116 -2.43 4.39 -9.47
N SER A 117 -1.92 3.27 -8.99
CA SER A 117 -1.02 2.40 -9.75
C SER A 117 -1.73 1.80 -10.96
N ASN A 118 -2.97 1.34 -10.79
CA ASN A 118 -3.79 0.83 -11.89
C ASN A 118 -4.11 1.93 -12.91
N THR A 119 -4.56 3.10 -12.45
CA THR A 119 -4.84 4.26 -13.31
C THR A 119 -3.60 4.70 -14.09
N SER A 120 -2.45 4.74 -13.43
CA SER A 120 -1.16 5.05 -14.07
C SER A 120 -0.81 4.03 -15.14
N ALA A 121 -0.99 2.73 -14.86
CA ALA A 121 -0.74 1.66 -15.83
C ALA A 121 -1.67 1.78 -17.05
N PHE A 122 -2.97 2.02 -16.85
CA PHE A 122 -3.92 2.25 -17.94
C PHE A 122 -3.54 3.45 -18.80
N THR A 123 -3.23 4.57 -18.17
CA THR A 123 -2.84 5.80 -18.88
C THR A 123 -1.57 5.59 -19.71
N ILE A 124 -0.57 4.92 -19.14
CA ILE A 124 0.69 4.63 -19.83
C ILE A 124 0.47 3.68 -21.02
N LEU A 125 -0.29 2.61 -20.84
CA LEU A 125 -0.62 1.67 -21.94
C LEU A 125 -1.34 2.38 -23.08
N LYS A 126 -2.37 3.18 -22.76
CA LYS A 126 -3.14 3.96 -23.73
C LYS A 126 -2.27 4.95 -24.50
N ASN A 127 -1.40 5.66 -23.83
CA ASN A 127 -0.49 6.64 -24.44
C ASN A 127 0.53 6.00 -25.40
N HIS A 128 0.81 4.70 -25.22
CA HIS A 128 1.68 3.93 -26.13
C HIS A 128 0.92 3.14 -27.19
N GLY A 129 -0.38 3.40 -27.36
CA GLY A 129 -1.20 2.72 -28.37
C GLY A 129 -1.46 1.24 -28.09
N LEU A 130 -1.29 0.80 -26.83
CA LEU A 130 -1.52 -0.57 -26.41
C LEU A 130 -2.97 -0.78 -25.96
N ASP A 131 -3.47 -2.00 -26.18
CA ASP A 131 -4.84 -2.38 -25.78
C ASP A 131 -4.89 -2.67 -24.29
N THR A 132 -5.52 -1.76 -23.53
CA THR A 132 -5.65 -1.89 -22.06
C THR A 132 -6.41 -3.16 -21.65
N VAL A 133 -7.37 -3.63 -22.45
CA VAL A 133 -8.15 -4.83 -22.13
C VAL A 133 -7.30 -6.10 -22.26
N LYS A 134 -6.41 -6.14 -23.24
CA LYS A 134 -5.53 -7.30 -23.49
C LYS A 134 -4.23 -7.24 -22.70
N ASP A 135 -3.64 -6.04 -22.57
CA ASP A 135 -2.28 -5.87 -22.08
C ASP A 135 -2.20 -5.65 -20.57
N PHE A 136 -3.26 -5.12 -19.93
CA PHE A 136 -3.27 -4.87 -18.48
C PHE A 136 -3.45 -6.14 -17.64
N PRO A 137 -4.34 -7.11 -17.96
CA PRO A 137 -4.54 -8.27 -17.10
C PRO A 137 -3.26 -9.07 -16.81
N PRO A 138 -2.38 -9.35 -17.78
CA PRO A 138 -1.09 -10.01 -17.49
C PRO A 138 -0.21 -9.20 -16.53
N ILE A 139 -0.20 -7.87 -16.65
CA ILE A 139 0.55 -6.97 -15.77
C ILE A 139 0.00 -7.05 -14.34
N ARG A 140 -1.33 -7.06 -14.19
CA ARG A 140 -2.01 -7.09 -12.89
C ARG A 140 -1.79 -8.39 -12.12
N VAL A 141 -1.61 -9.52 -12.82
CA VAL A 141 -1.30 -10.83 -12.20
C VAL A 141 -0.02 -10.76 -11.37
N PHE A 142 1.00 -10.03 -11.83
CA PHE A 142 2.25 -9.84 -11.07
C PHE A 142 2.02 -9.17 -9.70
N GLY A 143 1.00 -8.32 -9.57
CA GLY A 143 0.59 -7.80 -8.27
C GLY A 143 0.15 -8.90 -7.31
N THR A 144 -0.70 -9.82 -7.78
CA THR A 144 -1.13 -10.97 -6.96
C THR A 144 0.05 -11.86 -6.56
N VAL A 145 0.99 -12.11 -7.48
CA VAL A 145 2.22 -12.86 -7.19
C VAL A 145 3.05 -12.13 -6.13
N GLY A 146 3.24 -10.82 -6.25
CA GLY A 146 3.96 -10.01 -5.26
C GLY A 146 3.33 -10.11 -3.88
N PHE A 147 2.01 -9.96 -3.78
CA PHE A 147 1.26 -10.08 -2.53
C PHE A 147 1.49 -11.44 -1.85
N ILE A 148 1.29 -12.54 -2.60
CA ILE A 148 1.40 -13.90 -2.05
C ILE A 148 2.83 -14.19 -1.59
N LEU A 149 3.84 -13.85 -2.41
CA LEU A 149 5.23 -14.14 -2.09
C LEU A 149 5.68 -13.39 -0.83
N THR A 150 5.39 -12.10 -0.73
CA THR A 150 5.80 -11.31 0.44
C THR A 150 5.02 -11.68 1.69
N MET A 151 3.74 -11.98 1.57
CA MET A 151 2.95 -12.51 2.68
C MET A 151 3.57 -13.78 3.25
N TRP A 152 3.98 -14.72 2.40
CA TRP A 152 4.62 -15.96 2.85
C TRP A 152 6.00 -15.70 3.47
N ILE A 153 6.85 -14.90 2.81
CA ILE A 153 8.20 -14.60 3.29
C ILE A 153 8.14 -13.97 4.68
N VAL A 154 7.29 -12.95 4.86
CA VAL A 154 7.19 -12.26 6.14
C VAL A 154 6.57 -13.16 7.21
N ASN A 155 5.52 -13.92 6.87
CA ASN A 155 4.89 -14.83 7.84
C ASN A 155 5.78 -16.01 8.25
N CYS A 156 6.75 -16.41 7.42
CA CYS A 156 7.74 -17.41 7.78
C CYS A 156 8.91 -16.84 8.61
N ALA A 157 9.10 -15.50 8.55
CA ALA A 157 10.19 -14.80 9.24
C ALA A 157 9.76 -14.25 10.62
N THR A 158 8.46 -14.18 10.92
CA THR A 158 7.87 -13.64 12.16
C THR A 158 7.27 -14.72 13.04
#